data_9b31cd99f8c595e8340a333bd57246b1
#
_entry.id   9b31cd99f8c595e8340a333bd57246b1
#
_cell.length_a   1.000
_cell.length_b   1.000
_cell.length_c   1.000
_cell.angle_alpha   90.00
_cell.angle_beta   90.00
_cell.angle_gamma   90.00
#
_symmetry.space_group_name_H-M   'P 1'
#
loop_
_entity.id
_entity.type
_entity.pdbx_description
1 polymer ?
#
loop_
_entity_poly.entity_id
_entity_poly.type
_entity_poly.pdbx_seq_one_letter_code
_entity_poly.pdbx_strand_id
1 'polypeptide(L)'
;MKKRMFGRMIKKLKWLVIISVVLVALGTVGIGIASVYHMKYALKSLFNMEFNTGNDSWSYGDISSYNKIGERAVAIARSRLNWSYSQAKRTLEGSWDCSSMVARCYQEAGFDLKAIMGAQWCMTTVGWKDFATKNKQFIEEADLQPGDVIWYGRPSGNHMMMYAGNGQVIHAKGEKYGTVYEPLANTGYRSARQVYFFRPY
;
A
#
# COMPACT_ATOMS: atom_id res chain seq x y z
N MET A 1 -31.61 -35.88 -10.96
CA MET A 1 -30.38 -36.24 -11.69
C MET A 1 -29.71 -35.03 -12.39
N LYS A 2 -30.40 -34.13 -13.07
CA LYS A 2 -29.83 -32.99 -13.84
C LYS A 2 -29.01 -31.99 -13.00
N LYS A 3 -29.40 -31.61 -11.77
CA LYS A 3 -28.65 -30.64 -10.90
C LYS A 3 -27.25 -31.12 -10.48
N ARG A 4 -27.10 -32.47 -10.22
CA ARG A 4 -25.79 -33.05 -9.85
C ARG A 4 -24.82 -33.09 -11.04
N MET A 5 -25.33 -33.32 -12.23
CA MET A 5 -24.53 -33.36 -13.46
C MET A 5 -24.03 -31.99 -13.86
N PHE A 6 -24.88 -30.97 -13.74
CA PHE A 6 -24.53 -29.54 -13.98
C PHE A 6 -23.46 -29.04 -13.01
N GLY A 7 -23.54 -29.37 -11.71
CA GLY A 7 -22.52 -29.02 -10.73
C GLY A 7 -21.16 -29.67 -10.99
N ARG A 8 -21.13 -30.91 -11.50
CA ARG A 8 -19.87 -31.59 -11.90
C ARG A 8 -19.26 -30.97 -13.16
N MET A 9 -20.08 -30.54 -14.10
CA MET A 9 -19.63 -29.86 -15.32
C MET A 9 -19.01 -28.51 -15.04
N ILE A 10 -19.62 -27.71 -14.15
CA ILE A 10 -19.07 -26.42 -13.72
C ILE A 10 -17.74 -26.61 -12.97
N LYS A 11 -17.61 -27.64 -12.11
CA LYS A 11 -16.34 -27.95 -11.45
C LYS A 11 -15.26 -28.33 -12.46
N LYS A 12 -15.56 -29.16 -13.46
CA LYS A 12 -14.59 -29.53 -14.52
C LYS A 12 -14.18 -28.33 -15.36
N LEU A 13 -15.13 -27.43 -15.70
CA LEU A 13 -14.83 -26.22 -16.46
C LEU A 13 -13.93 -25.27 -15.67
N LYS A 14 -14.18 -25.11 -14.37
CA LYS A 14 -13.32 -24.31 -13.47
C LYS A 14 -11.90 -24.86 -13.42
N TRP A 15 -11.73 -26.19 -13.32
CA TRP A 15 -10.42 -26.83 -13.33
C TRP A 15 -9.68 -26.66 -14.65
N LEU A 16 -10.37 -26.75 -15.79
CA LEU A 16 -9.78 -26.55 -17.11
C LEU A 16 -9.28 -25.10 -17.29
N VAL A 17 -10.03 -24.12 -16.81
CA VAL A 17 -9.60 -22.71 -16.84
C VAL A 17 -8.38 -22.50 -15.96
N ILE A 18 -8.33 -23.09 -14.76
CA ILE A 18 -7.18 -22.99 -13.85
C ILE A 18 -5.95 -23.62 -14.50
N ILE A 19 -6.07 -24.81 -15.08
CA ILE A 19 -4.96 -25.49 -15.75
C ILE A 19 -4.47 -24.69 -16.96
N SER A 20 -5.34 -24.13 -17.78
CA SER A 20 -4.93 -23.32 -18.94
C SER A 20 -4.22 -22.02 -18.51
N VAL A 21 -4.67 -21.37 -17.44
CA VAL A 21 -4.04 -20.18 -16.89
C VAL A 21 -2.66 -20.50 -16.30
N VAL A 22 -2.52 -21.64 -15.60
CA VAL A 22 -1.24 -22.10 -15.06
C VAL A 22 -0.28 -22.49 -16.19
N LEU A 23 -0.75 -23.15 -17.25
CA LEU A 23 0.07 -23.53 -18.40
C LEU A 23 0.55 -22.30 -19.20
N VAL A 24 -0.28 -21.27 -19.35
CA VAL A 24 0.13 -20.00 -19.97
C VAL A 24 1.17 -19.30 -19.10
N ALA A 25 1.04 -19.32 -17.78
CA ALA A 25 2.02 -18.74 -16.86
C ALA A 25 3.37 -19.50 -16.86
N LEU A 26 3.34 -20.82 -17.04
CA LEU A 26 4.56 -21.65 -17.11
C LEU A 26 5.20 -21.66 -18.52
N GLY A 27 4.43 -21.37 -19.57
CA GLY A 27 4.91 -21.39 -20.97
C GLY A 27 5.59 -20.10 -21.43
N THR A 28 5.48 -19.01 -20.69
CA THR A 28 6.14 -17.73 -20.99
C THR A 28 7.27 -17.50 -20.01
N VAL A 29 8.46 -17.98 -20.36
CA VAL A 29 9.71 -17.70 -19.66
C VAL A 29 9.90 -16.17 -19.61
N GLY A 30 9.74 -15.54 -18.42
CA GLY A 30 9.97 -14.12 -18.22
C GLY A 30 8.85 -13.35 -17.51
N ILE A 31 7.75 -14.00 -17.15
CA ILE A 31 6.69 -13.35 -16.37
C ILE A 31 7.12 -13.27 -14.90
N GLY A 32 7.51 -12.09 -14.45
CA GLY A 32 7.93 -11.84 -13.09
C GLY A 32 6.83 -12.11 -12.06
N ILE A 33 7.20 -12.20 -10.79
CA ILE A 33 6.35 -12.47 -9.61
C ILE A 33 5.08 -11.59 -9.57
N ALA A 34 5.14 -10.38 -10.11
CA ALA A 34 4.01 -9.47 -10.27
C ALA A 34 2.83 -10.09 -11.06
N SER A 35 3.09 -10.87 -12.10
CA SER A 35 2.04 -11.49 -12.92
C SER A 35 1.27 -12.58 -12.19
N VAL A 36 1.94 -13.33 -11.31
CA VAL A 36 1.30 -14.35 -10.45
C VAL A 36 0.36 -13.68 -9.44
N TYR A 37 0.76 -12.52 -8.92
CA TYR A 37 -0.04 -11.73 -7.99
C TYR A 37 -1.32 -11.18 -8.65
N HIS A 38 -1.20 -10.58 -9.83
CA HIS A 38 -2.37 -10.08 -10.60
C HIS A 38 -3.35 -11.20 -10.95
N MET A 39 -2.84 -12.38 -11.29
CA MET A 39 -3.67 -13.55 -11.59
C MET A 39 -4.42 -14.05 -10.36
N LYS A 40 -3.78 -14.05 -9.17
CA LYS A 40 -4.39 -14.44 -7.90
C LYS A 40 -5.56 -13.51 -7.52
N TYR A 41 -5.38 -12.20 -7.70
CA TYR A 41 -6.44 -11.22 -7.47
C TYR A 41 -7.57 -11.30 -8.49
N ALA A 42 -7.26 -11.50 -9.78
CA ALA A 42 -8.25 -11.70 -10.81
C ALA A 42 -9.10 -12.96 -10.57
N LEU A 43 -8.48 -14.06 -10.16
CA LEU A 43 -9.18 -15.31 -9.83
C LEU A 43 -10.02 -15.16 -8.54
N LYS A 44 -9.53 -14.43 -7.53
CA LYS A 44 -10.31 -14.13 -6.32
C LYS A 44 -11.54 -13.29 -6.66
N SER A 45 -11.38 -12.25 -7.47
CA SER A 45 -12.46 -11.36 -7.92
C SER A 45 -13.51 -12.07 -8.78
N LEU A 46 -13.07 -12.92 -9.71
CA LEU A 46 -13.96 -13.58 -10.66
C LEU A 46 -14.69 -14.81 -10.07
N PHE A 47 -14.10 -15.50 -9.11
CA PHE A 47 -14.58 -16.79 -8.65
C PHE A 47 -14.86 -16.87 -7.15
N ASN A 48 -14.68 -15.78 -6.41
CA ASN A 48 -14.80 -15.75 -4.93
C ASN A 48 -14.04 -16.91 -4.26
N MET A 49 -12.84 -17.22 -4.76
CA MET A 49 -12.00 -18.34 -4.29
C MET A 49 -11.00 -17.80 -3.28
N GLU A 50 -11.01 -18.33 -2.06
CA GLU A 50 -9.92 -18.16 -1.12
C GLU A 50 -8.85 -19.24 -1.38
N PHE A 51 -7.64 -18.79 -1.70
CA PHE A 51 -6.47 -19.68 -1.82
C PHE A 51 -5.79 -19.75 -0.46
N ASN A 52 -6.04 -20.84 0.25
CA ASN A 52 -5.29 -21.18 1.45
C ASN A 52 -3.96 -21.80 1.02
N THR A 53 -2.89 -21.01 0.99
CA THR A 53 -1.53 -21.51 0.77
C THR A 53 -0.99 -22.03 2.08
N GLY A 54 -1.31 -23.29 2.41
CA GLY A 54 -0.60 -24.01 3.45
C GLY A 54 0.84 -24.25 3.04
N ASN A 55 1.78 -23.86 3.91
CA ASN A 55 3.19 -24.24 3.93
C ASN A 55 3.96 -24.17 2.60
N ASP A 56 4.30 -22.97 2.13
CA ASP A 56 5.43 -22.80 1.23
C ASP A 56 6.56 -22.08 1.96
N SER A 57 7.57 -22.86 2.33
CA SER A 57 8.83 -22.40 2.91
C SER A 57 9.70 -21.69 1.85
N TRP A 58 9.34 -20.48 1.47
CA TRP A 58 10.21 -19.59 0.74
C TRP A 58 10.61 -18.44 1.67
N SER A 59 11.86 -18.41 2.07
CA SER A 59 12.46 -17.40 2.94
C SER A 59 12.68 -16.06 2.24
N TYR A 60 11.63 -15.46 1.73
CA TYR A 60 11.52 -14.01 1.65
C TYR A 60 10.68 -13.60 2.86
N GLY A 61 11.16 -12.59 3.62
CA GLY A 61 10.51 -12.18 4.86
C GLY A 61 9.00 -12.15 4.72
N ASP A 62 8.32 -12.77 5.66
CA ASP A 62 6.89 -13.09 5.65
C ASP A 62 6.05 -11.95 5.08
N ILE A 63 5.57 -12.09 3.83
CA ILE A 63 4.73 -11.10 3.12
C ILE A 63 3.48 -10.76 3.96
N SER A 64 3.02 -11.67 4.81
CA SER A 64 1.94 -11.42 5.76
C SER A 64 2.33 -10.41 6.84
N SER A 65 3.61 -10.30 7.18
CA SER A 65 4.11 -9.30 8.12
C SER A 65 4.17 -7.91 7.49
N TYR A 66 4.44 -7.79 6.21
CA TYR A 66 4.47 -6.50 5.51
C TYR A 66 3.09 -5.87 5.43
N ASN A 67 2.08 -6.61 5.02
CA ASN A 67 0.69 -6.11 5.00
C ASN A 67 0.24 -5.66 6.39
N LYS A 68 0.62 -6.36 7.45
CA LYS A 68 0.31 -5.98 8.83
C LYS A 68 0.95 -4.66 9.26
N ILE A 69 2.14 -4.31 8.77
CA ILE A 69 2.78 -3.01 9.08
C ILE A 69 1.98 -1.87 8.45
N GLY A 70 1.66 -1.95 7.15
CA GLY A 70 0.88 -0.92 6.47
C GLY A 70 -0.51 -0.74 7.08
N GLU A 71 -1.23 -1.83 7.34
CA GLU A 71 -2.54 -1.79 7.99
C GLU A 71 -2.48 -1.18 9.40
N ARG A 72 -1.45 -1.52 10.20
CA ARG A 72 -1.23 -0.90 11.52
C ARG A 72 -0.92 0.58 11.39
N ALA A 73 -0.07 0.99 10.43
CA ALA A 73 0.23 2.39 10.20
C ALA A 73 -1.04 3.20 9.84
N VAL A 74 -1.91 2.64 9.00
CA VAL A 74 -3.23 3.22 8.68
C VAL A 74 -4.11 3.30 9.93
N ALA A 75 -4.18 2.26 10.75
CA ALA A 75 -4.97 2.27 12.00
C ALA A 75 -4.48 3.35 12.98
N ILE A 76 -3.17 3.51 13.11
CA ILE A 76 -2.56 4.57 13.93
C ILE A 76 -2.90 5.96 13.38
N ALA A 77 -2.75 6.17 12.07
CA ALA A 77 -3.11 7.43 11.43
C ALA A 77 -4.61 7.76 11.62
N ARG A 78 -5.47 6.75 11.48
CA ARG A 78 -6.92 6.86 11.65
C ARG A 78 -7.33 7.22 13.07
N SER A 79 -6.63 6.70 14.08
CA SER A 79 -6.89 7.04 15.50
C SER A 79 -6.54 8.50 15.85
N ARG A 80 -5.84 9.20 14.96
CA ARG A 80 -5.35 10.57 15.15
C ARG A 80 -5.93 11.56 14.13
N LEU A 81 -7.10 11.26 13.61
CA LEU A 81 -7.86 12.25 12.82
C LEU A 81 -8.07 13.50 13.69
N ASN A 82 -7.98 14.65 13.06
CA ASN A 82 -8.03 15.96 13.69
C ASN A 82 -6.77 16.39 14.48
N TRP A 83 -5.69 15.60 14.50
CA TRP A 83 -4.42 16.14 14.95
C TRP A 83 -4.03 17.35 14.11
N SER A 84 -3.47 18.37 14.77
CA SER A 84 -3.13 19.62 14.10
C SER A 84 -1.96 19.45 13.11
N TYR A 85 -1.97 20.26 12.07
CA TYR A 85 -0.81 20.37 11.19
C TYR A 85 0.18 21.42 11.72
N SER A 86 1.45 21.04 11.84
CA SER A 86 2.52 22.01 12.13
C SER A 86 3.88 21.45 11.72
N GLN A 87 4.61 22.20 10.91
CA GLN A 87 6.00 21.86 10.59
C GLN A 87 6.92 22.07 11.80
N ALA A 88 6.70 23.14 12.56
CA ALA A 88 7.52 23.46 13.75
C ALA A 88 7.32 22.43 14.88
N LYS A 89 6.12 21.87 15.00
CA LYS A 89 5.75 20.90 16.05
C LYS A 89 5.61 19.46 15.50
N ARG A 90 6.26 19.14 14.39
CA ARG A 90 6.05 17.89 13.63
C ARG A 90 6.34 16.60 14.39
N THR A 91 7.08 16.68 15.49
CA THR A 91 7.43 15.53 16.35
C THR A 91 6.75 15.55 17.71
N LEU A 92 5.97 16.59 18.02
CA LEU A 92 5.27 16.71 19.30
C LEU A 92 3.92 15.96 19.26
N GLU A 93 3.42 15.59 20.44
CA GLU A 93 2.11 14.98 20.59
C GLU A 93 1.00 15.91 20.13
N GLY A 94 -0.04 15.38 19.50
CA GLY A 94 -1.19 16.15 18.98
C GLY A 94 -0.90 16.94 17.71
N SER A 95 0.32 16.85 17.15
CA SER A 95 0.71 17.60 15.96
C SER A 95 1.70 16.83 15.08
N TRP A 96 1.63 17.04 13.79
CA TRP A 96 2.57 16.58 12.77
C TRP A 96 2.43 17.38 11.47
N ASP A 97 3.35 17.21 10.53
CA ASP A 97 3.18 17.56 9.11
C ASP A 97 2.90 16.31 8.27
N CYS A 98 2.74 16.46 6.95
CA CYS A 98 2.40 15.35 6.06
C CYS A 98 3.46 14.23 6.08
N SER A 99 4.74 14.56 6.12
CA SER A 99 5.85 13.61 6.11
C SER A 99 6.12 12.99 7.47
N SER A 100 6.00 13.75 8.55
CA SER A 100 6.17 13.24 9.90
C SER A 100 4.99 12.37 10.35
N MET A 101 3.77 12.62 9.86
CA MET A 101 2.65 11.70 10.03
C MET A 101 3.03 10.30 9.53
N VAL A 102 3.51 10.20 8.29
CA VAL A 102 3.93 8.93 7.69
C VAL A 102 5.03 8.29 8.54
N ALA A 103 6.11 9.03 8.86
CA ALA A 103 7.23 8.49 9.62
C ALA A 103 6.82 7.97 11.01
N ARG A 104 6.01 8.72 11.73
CA ARG A 104 5.56 8.34 13.09
C ARG A 104 4.61 7.16 13.07
N CYS A 105 3.68 7.10 12.12
CA CYS A 105 2.79 5.97 11.97
C CYS A 105 3.56 4.69 11.66
N TYR A 106 4.54 4.74 10.78
CA TYR A 106 5.37 3.59 10.46
C TYR A 106 6.25 3.14 11.62
N GLN A 107 6.91 4.09 12.32
CA GLN A 107 7.72 3.79 13.49
C GLN A 107 6.90 3.06 14.56
N GLU A 108 5.69 3.53 14.83
CA GLU A 108 4.79 2.91 15.82
C GLU A 108 4.18 1.59 15.31
N ALA A 109 4.01 1.44 14.01
CA ALA A 109 3.53 0.18 13.40
C ALA A 109 4.57 -0.96 13.47
N GLY A 110 5.82 -0.64 13.85
CA GLY A 110 6.91 -1.61 13.98
C GLY A 110 7.90 -1.61 12.82
N PHE A 111 7.80 -0.64 11.90
CA PHE A 111 8.86 -0.38 10.92
C PHE A 111 9.90 0.57 11.55
N ASP A 112 10.99 -0.01 12.05
CA ASP A 112 11.94 0.71 12.90
C ASP A 112 12.81 1.71 12.11
N LEU A 113 12.20 2.82 11.73
CA LEU A 113 12.87 3.92 11.05
C LEU A 113 14.02 4.51 11.86
N LYS A 114 13.95 4.46 13.19
CA LYS A 114 15.03 4.94 14.05
C LYS A 114 16.28 4.08 13.94
N ALA A 115 16.13 2.75 13.86
CA ALA A 115 17.25 1.86 13.61
C ALA A 115 17.82 2.05 12.21
N ILE A 116 16.97 2.29 11.20
CA ILE A 116 17.39 2.43 9.79
C ILE A 116 18.03 3.79 9.51
N MET A 117 17.46 4.88 10.03
CA MET A 117 17.79 6.28 9.68
C MET A 117 18.44 7.08 10.81
N GLY A 118 18.58 6.49 12.01
CA GLY A 118 19.13 7.17 13.18
C GLY A 118 18.37 8.47 13.50
N ALA A 119 19.11 9.58 13.70
CA ALA A 119 18.54 10.88 14.01
C ALA A 119 17.63 11.45 12.91
N GLN A 120 17.75 10.98 11.67
CA GLN A 120 16.95 11.44 10.53
C GLN A 120 15.68 10.61 10.31
N TRP A 121 15.30 9.74 11.23
CA TRP A 121 14.15 8.82 11.09
C TRP A 121 12.82 9.50 10.71
N CYS A 122 12.61 10.73 11.20
CA CYS A 122 11.42 11.50 10.88
C CYS A 122 11.68 12.37 9.63
N MET A 123 11.82 11.69 8.50
CA MET A 123 12.19 12.29 7.22
C MET A 123 11.22 13.38 6.76
N THR A 124 11.76 14.32 5.96
CA THR A 124 10.94 15.26 5.17
C THR A 124 10.37 14.58 3.93
N THR A 125 9.52 15.27 3.18
CA THR A 125 9.01 14.75 1.88
C THR A 125 10.14 14.43 0.90
N VAL A 126 11.23 15.22 0.89
CA VAL A 126 12.42 14.98 0.07
C VAL A 126 13.13 13.72 0.57
N GLY A 127 13.40 13.64 1.88
CA GLY A 127 14.03 12.46 2.48
C GLY A 127 13.27 11.15 2.20
N TRP A 128 11.95 11.18 2.24
CA TRP A 128 11.13 10.02 1.88
C TRP A 128 11.29 9.60 0.42
N LYS A 129 11.30 10.56 -0.51
CA LYS A 129 11.53 10.27 -1.93
C LYS A 129 12.92 9.67 -2.16
N ASP A 130 13.95 10.23 -1.53
CA ASP A 130 15.32 9.73 -1.62
C ASP A 130 15.43 8.32 -1.02
N PHE A 131 14.79 8.08 0.12
CA PHE A 131 14.72 6.76 0.74
C PHE A 131 14.07 5.72 -0.20
N ALA A 132 12.91 6.04 -0.78
CA ALA A 132 12.23 5.16 -1.72
C ALA A 132 13.06 4.91 -2.99
N THR A 133 13.76 5.93 -3.50
CA THR A 133 14.66 5.80 -4.66
C THR A 133 15.82 4.86 -4.36
N LYS A 134 16.50 5.08 -3.23
CA LYS A 134 17.66 4.26 -2.82
C LYS A 134 17.29 2.80 -2.62
N ASN A 135 16.10 2.53 -2.07
CA ASN A 135 15.63 1.19 -1.74
C ASN A 135 14.77 0.55 -2.86
N LYS A 136 14.60 1.23 -4.02
CA LYS A 136 13.82 0.74 -5.17
C LYS A 136 12.36 0.36 -4.80
N GLN A 137 11.71 1.19 -3.99
CA GLN A 137 10.41 0.91 -3.38
C GLN A 137 9.21 1.47 -4.16
N PHE A 138 9.42 2.04 -5.34
CA PHE A 138 8.33 2.55 -6.17
C PHE A 138 7.44 1.42 -6.69
N ILE A 139 6.14 1.70 -6.72
CA ILE A 139 5.09 0.81 -7.21
C ILE A 139 4.20 1.57 -8.20
N GLU A 140 3.35 0.85 -8.92
CA GLU A 140 2.32 1.46 -9.77
C GLU A 140 1.09 1.84 -8.93
N GLU A 141 0.31 2.83 -9.41
CA GLU A 141 -0.93 3.24 -8.75
C GLU A 141 -1.93 2.08 -8.58
N ALA A 142 -1.96 1.17 -9.56
CA ALA A 142 -2.84 0.00 -9.53
C ALA A 142 -2.50 -1.01 -8.43
N ASP A 143 -1.26 -0.97 -7.92
CA ASP A 143 -0.75 -1.88 -6.89
C ASP A 143 -0.88 -1.32 -5.46
N LEU A 144 -1.55 -0.18 -5.30
CA LEU A 144 -1.73 0.46 -4.00
C LEU A 144 -2.44 -0.44 -2.99
N GLN A 145 -1.82 -0.61 -1.83
CA GLN A 145 -2.34 -1.33 -0.67
C GLN A 145 -2.39 -0.42 0.56
N PRO A 146 -3.23 -0.73 1.56
CA PRO A 146 -3.27 0.05 2.81
C PRO A 146 -1.88 0.21 3.42
N GLY A 147 -1.50 1.45 3.71
CA GLY A 147 -0.18 1.82 4.18
C GLY A 147 0.72 2.43 3.10
N ASP A 148 0.54 2.11 1.83
CA ASP A 148 1.39 2.69 0.78
C ASP A 148 1.33 4.22 0.79
N VAL A 149 2.41 4.82 0.35
CA VAL A 149 2.59 6.27 0.37
C VAL A 149 2.41 6.85 -1.01
N ILE A 150 1.63 7.92 -1.10
CA ILE A 150 1.44 8.73 -2.28
C ILE A 150 2.16 10.06 -2.04
N TRP A 151 3.18 10.32 -2.83
CA TRP A 151 3.94 11.56 -2.82
C TRP A 151 3.64 12.36 -4.08
N TYR A 152 3.40 13.65 -3.95
CA TYR A 152 3.21 14.52 -5.10
C TYR A 152 3.69 15.94 -4.88
N GLY A 153 4.18 16.56 -5.98
CA GLY A 153 4.63 17.94 -5.99
C GLY A 153 3.45 18.91 -6.18
N ARG A 154 3.35 19.91 -5.30
CA ARG A 154 2.41 21.04 -5.41
C ARG A 154 3.16 22.36 -5.60
N PRO A 155 2.51 23.41 -6.14
CA PRO A 155 3.12 24.74 -6.18
C PRO A 155 3.57 25.27 -4.80
N SER A 156 2.84 24.88 -3.74
CA SER A 156 3.15 25.23 -2.34
C SER A 156 4.17 24.30 -1.67
N GLY A 157 4.78 23.38 -2.41
CA GLY A 157 5.73 22.38 -1.90
C GLY A 157 5.21 20.96 -2.02
N ASN A 158 6.07 19.99 -1.73
CA ASN A 158 5.73 18.57 -1.82
C ASN A 158 4.77 18.15 -0.73
N HIS A 159 3.95 17.14 -1.04
CA HIS A 159 2.98 16.59 -0.10
C HIS A 159 3.01 15.07 -0.10
N MET A 160 2.59 14.48 1.03
CA MET A 160 2.51 13.03 1.21
C MET A 160 1.18 12.64 1.83
N MET A 161 0.69 11.49 1.41
CA MET A 161 -0.52 10.85 1.92
C MET A 161 -0.26 9.37 2.14
N MET A 162 -0.98 8.76 3.07
CA MET A 162 -1.01 7.32 3.27
C MET A 162 -2.29 6.75 2.66
N TYR A 163 -2.17 5.78 1.78
CA TYR A 163 -3.31 5.09 1.21
C TYR A 163 -3.99 4.22 2.27
N ALA A 164 -5.28 4.40 2.46
CA ALA A 164 -6.05 3.72 3.51
C ALA A 164 -6.91 2.55 3.00
N GLY A 165 -6.77 2.21 1.71
CA GLY A 165 -7.60 1.23 1.02
C GLY A 165 -8.88 1.84 0.43
N ASN A 166 -9.50 1.13 -0.52
CA ASN A 166 -10.78 1.50 -1.13
C ASN A 166 -10.84 2.93 -1.69
N GLY A 167 -9.74 3.40 -2.30
CA GLY A 167 -9.67 4.74 -2.87
C GLY A 167 -9.66 5.86 -1.84
N GLN A 168 -9.34 5.58 -0.57
CA GLN A 168 -9.27 6.54 0.52
C GLN A 168 -7.83 6.81 0.95
N VAL A 169 -7.57 7.99 1.47
CA VAL A 169 -6.28 8.40 2.02
C VAL A 169 -6.42 9.07 3.38
N ILE A 170 -5.33 9.01 4.16
CA ILE A 170 -5.16 9.80 5.38
C ILE A 170 -3.94 10.67 5.18
N HIS A 171 -4.05 11.95 5.51
CA HIS A 171 -2.92 12.87 5.46
C HIS A 171 -3.09 14.09 6.38
N ALA A 172 -1.98 14.61 6.86
CA ALA A 172 -1.94 15.93 7.48
C ALA A 172 -2.01 16.97 6.34
N LYS A 173 -3.23 17.47 6.08
CA LYS A 173 -3.58 18.23 4.87
C LYS A 173 -3.03 19.65 4.86
N GLY A 174 -2.93 20.28 6.03
CA GLY A 174 -2.47 21.64 6.21
C GLY A 174 -3.04 22.25 7.49
N GLU A 175 -2.55 23.44 7.88
CA GLU A 175 -2.90 24.09 9.15
C GLU A 175 -4.41 24.28 9.35
N LYS A 176 -5.13 24.63 8.29
CA LYS A 176 -6.58 24.82 8.33
C LYS A 176 -7.36 23.53 8.59
N TYR A 177 -6.83 22.38 8.18
CA TYR A 177 -7.59 21.13 8.11
C TYR A 177 -7.11 20.06 9.09
N GLY A 178 -5.86 20.17 9.58
CA GLY A 178 -5.25 19.10 10.38
C GLY A 178 -5.12 17.78 9.61
N THR A 179 -5.32 16.70 10.32
CA THR A 179 -5.29 15.34 9.75
C THR A 179 -6.68 14.92 9.30
N VAL A 180 -6.80 14.55 8.04
CA VAL A 180 -8.07 14.21 7.41
C VAL A 180 -8.04 12.82 6.79
N TYR A 181 -9.23 12.22 6.66
CA TYR A 181 -9.53 11.02 5.91
C TYR A 181 -10.48 11.41 4.79
N GLU A 182 -10.06 11.23 3.54
CA GLU A 182 -10.84 11.66 2.39
C GLU A 182 -10.61 10.77 1.17
N PRO A 183 -11.51 10.80 0.16
CA PRO A 183 -11.28 10.11 -1.10
C PRO A 183 -10.01 10.62 -1.79
N LEU A 184 -9.18 9.68 -2.28
CA LEU A 184 -7.98 9.99 -3.05
C LEU A 184 -8.28 10.93 -4.24
N ALA A 185 -9.42 10.72 -4.89
CA ALA A 185 -9.87 11.55 -6.02
C ALA A 185 -10.03 13.04 -5.66
N ASN A 186 -10.26 13.38 -4.39
CA ASN A 186 -10.49 14.75 -3.92
C ASN A 186 -9.19 15.50 -3.56
N THR A 187 -8.04 14.83 -3.60
CA THR A 187 -6.78 15.42 -3.14
C THR A 187 -6.07 16.27 -4.18
N GLY A 188 -6.48 16.17 -5.46
CA GLY A 188 -5.87 16.89 -6.57
C GLY A 188 -4.49 16.36 -7.00
N TYR A 189 -4.04 15.21 -6.50
CA TYR A 189 -2.72 14.64 -6.84
C TYR A 189 -2.53 14.41 -8.34
N ARG A 190 -3.59 14.06 -9.08
CA ARG A 190 -3.55 13.83 -10.53
C ARG A 190 -3.20 15.07 -11.35
N SER A 191 -3.40 16.26 -10.78
CA SER A 191 -3.03 17.54 -11.41
C SER A 191 -1.59 17.95 -11.06
N ALA A 192 -0.89 17.16 -10.25
CA ALA A 192 0.47 17.45 -9.86
C ALA A 192 1.46 17.18 -10.99
N ARG A 193 2.53 17.98 -11.06
CA ARG A 193 3.60 17.80 -12.06
C ARG A 193 4.36 16.48 -11.89
N GLN A 194 4.46 15.99 -10.67
CA GLN A 194 5.15 14.76 -10.32
C GLN A 194 4.32 14.01 -9.28
N VAL A 195 4.13 12.72 -9.49
CA VAL A 195 3.46 11.80 -8.56
C VAL A 195 4.30 10.55 -8.44
N TYR A 196 4.47 10.03 -7.23
CA TYR A 196 5.16 8.78 -6.94
C TYR A 196 4.35 7.97 -5.93
N PHE A 197 4.29 6.68 -6.15
CA PHE A 197 3.68 5.72 -5.23
C PHE A 197 4.79 4.79 -4.75
N PHE A 198 4.86 4.53 -3.45
CA PHE A 198 5.88 3.63 -2.93
C PHE A 198 5.45 2.92 -1.65
N ARG A 199 6.04 1.76 -1.43
CA ARG A 199 5.85 0.92 -0.24
C ARG A 199 7.12 0.95 0.60
N PRO A 200 7.13 1.60 1.78
CA PRO A 200 8.34 1.84 2.55
C PRO A 200 8.94 0.60 3.25
N TYR A 201 8.19 -0.50 3.35
CA TYR A 201 8.52 -1.70 4.13
C TYR A 201 8.57 -2.95 3.28
#